data_91b378d947fc200bdd546536c8822ae7
#
_entry.id   91b378d947fc200bdd546536c8822ae7
#
_cell.length_a   1.000
_cell.length_b   1.000
_cell.length_c   1.000
_cell.angle_alpha   90.00
_cell.angle_beta   90.00
_cell.angle_gamma   90.00
#
_symmetry.space_group_name_H-M   'P 1'
#
loop_
_entity.id
_entity.type
_entity.pdbx_description
1 polymer ?
#
loop_
_entity_poly.entity_id
_entity_poly.type
_entity_poly.pdbx_seq_one_letter_code
_entity_poly.pdbx_strand_id
1 'polypeptide(L)'
;MNFRICISLFLLCCLLQPSTAQKPVTKPKEVTVKAMTYNTYSGRKQGIDKIAEVIKKENPDIVSLQEIERNTEINPWDTPKKLSELTGMKYYYFAHALDIPTGGDYGNVILSKYPVSEEKSFKLSVLKEGDYVRSFGYVKVVKEGKEFYFATTHLDHKYEDAARLKQVDEILACVEHLDKPVILGGDLNSRRGSATMAAFQKYFTVNCLSDGAPWTVPVPSPA
;
A
#
# COMPACT_ATOMS: atom_id res chain seq x y z
N MET A 1 79.27 11.72 -57.82
CA MET A 1 77.82 11.92 -57.59
C MET A 1 77.39 10.90 -56.54
N ASN A 2 77.45 11.26 -55.27
CA ASN A 2 77.21 10.33 -54.15
C ASN A 2 75.80 10.47 -53.63
N PHE A 3 74.95 9.45 -53.84
CA PHE A 3 73.65 9.35 -53.21
C PHE A 3 73.72 8.80 -51.80
N ARG A 4 73.36 9.65 -50.83
CA ARG A 4 73.21 9.19 -49.42
C ARG A 4 71.77 8.78 -49.22
N ILE A 5 71.55 7.49 -48.87
CA ILE A 5 70.27 6.95 -48.49
C ILE A 5 70.05 7.20 -46.98
N CYS A 6 69.10 8.04 -46.60
CA CYS A 6 68.63 8.19 -45.25
C CYS A 6 67.59 7.11 -44.94
N ILE A 7 67.90 6.16 -44.03
CA ILE A 7 66.91 5.22 -43.50
C ILE A 7 66.31 5.86 -42.23
N SER A 8 65.07 6.27 -42.30
CA SER A 8 64.30 6.72 -41.14
C SER A 8 63.65 5.51 -40.46
N LEU A 9 64.13 5.22 -39.23
CA LEU A 9 63.56 4.19 -38.39
C LEU A 9 62.33 4.77 -37.68
N PHE A 10 61.12 4.34 -38.13
CA PHE A 10 59.91 4.64 -37.40
C PHE A 10 59.75 3.67 -36.23
N LEU A 11 59.96 4.16 -35.00
CA LEU A 11 59.66 3.45 -33.77
C LEU A 11 58.14 3.50 -33.52
N LEU A 12 57.43 2.41 -33.79
CA LEU A 12 56.00 2.27 -33.50
C LEU A 12 55.82 1.96 -32.01
N CYS A 13 55.58 2.99 -31.22
CA CYS A 13 55.33 2.87 -29.79
C CYS A 13 53.86 2.43 -29.62
N CYS A 14 53.59 1.11 -29.48
CA CYS A 14 52.29 0.59 -29.09
C CYS A 14 52.02 0.96 -27.64
N LEU A 15 51.29 2.04 -27.39
CA LEU A 15 50.72 2.35 -26.08
C LEU A 15 49.62 1.32 -25.76
N LEU A 16 49.96 0.33 -24.96
CA LEU A 16 48.97 -0.56 -24.30
C LEU A 16 48.19 0.28 -23.31
N GLN A 17 46.97 0.72 -23.71
CA GLN A 17 46.04 1.31 -22.78
C GLN A 17 45.52 0.19 -21.87
N PRO A 18 45.53 0.37 -20.53
CA PRO A 18 44.93 -0.61 -19.65
C PRO A 18 43.41 -0.63 -19.94
N SER A 19 42.92 -1.79 -20.40
CA SER A 19 41.48 -2.06 -20.54
C SER A 19 40.87 -2.01 -19.12
N THR A 20 40.23 -0.91 -18.82
CA THR A 20 39.39 -0.84 -17.60
C THR A 20 38.18 -1.76 -17.81
N ALA A 21 38.28 -2.97 -17.28
CA ALA A 21 37.18 -3.89 -17.26
C ALA A 21 35.99 -3.20 -16.54
N GLN A 22 34.99 -2.77 -17.28
CA GLN A 22 33.74 -2.27 -16.72
C GLN A 22 33.15 -3.40 -15.89
N LYS A 23 32.98 -3.14 -14.58
CA LYS A 23 32.24 -4.05 -13.69
C LYS A 23 30.87 -4.30 -14.33
N PRO A 24 30.41 -5.56 -14.40
CA PRO A 24 29.09 -5.84 -14.96
C PRO A 24 28.04 -5.04 -14.16
N VAL A 25 27.25 -4.26 -14.88
CA VAL A 25 26.09 -3.54 -14.30
C VAL A 25 25.07 -4.62 -13.94
N THR A 26 25.08 -5.04 -12.71
CA THR A 26 24.07 -5.96 -12.18
C THR A 26 22.72 -5.22 -12.21
N LYS A 27 21.74 -5.76 -12.92
CA LYS A 27 20.36 -5.25 -12.85
C LYS A 27 19.94 -5.19 -11.37
N PRO A 28 19.32 -4.10 -10.93
CA PRO A 28 18.83 -4.02 -9.55
C PRO A 28 17.89 -5.20 -9.28
N LYS A 29 18.08 -5.88 -8.15
CA LYS A 29 17.23 -6.99 -7.73
C LYS A 29 15.79 -6.48 -7.60
N GLU A 30 14.86 -7.05 -8.34
CA GLU A 30 13.43 -6.79 -8.20
C GLU A 30 12.91 -7.45 -6.91
N VAL A 31 12.07 -6.73 -6.18
CA VAL A 31 11.41 -7.23 -4.98
C VAL A 31 9.91 -7.23 -5.22
N THR A 32 9.30 -8.41 -5.12
CA THR A 32 7.86 -8.56 -5.25
C THR A 32 7.20 -8.46 -3.89
N VAL A 33 6.10 -7.69 -3.79
CA VAL A 33 5.28 -7.56 -2.59
C VAL A 33 3.90 -8.12 -2.88
N LYS A 34 3.47 -9.16 -2.13
CA LYS A 34 2.08 -9.63 -2.15
C LYS A 34 1.28 -8.81 -1.15
N ALA A 35 0.54 -7.82 -1.64
CA ALA A 35 -0.34 -6.98 -0.85
C ALA A 35 -1.79 -7.49 -0.91
N MET A 36 -2.52 -7.35 0.19
CA MET A 36 -3.94 -7.68 0.30
C MET A 36 -4.71 -6.50 0.88
N THR A 37 -5.95 -6.29 0.45
CA THR A 37 -6.91 -5.42 1.11
C THR A 37 -8.20 -6.20 1.39
N TYR A 38 -8.80 -6.01 2.58
CA TYR A 38 -9.96 -6.78 2.99
C TYR A 38 -10.82 -5.99 3.98
N ASN A 39 -12.03 -5.59 3.57
CA ASN A 39 -13.04 -5.07 4.49
C ASN A 39 -13.65 -6.25 5.27
N THR A 40 -13.53 -6.22 6.59
CA THR A 40 -13.82 -7.35 7.48
C THR A 40 -15.21 -7.32 8.08
N TYR A 41 -15.94 -6.22 7.90
CA TYR A 41 -17.24 -5.98 8.52
C TYR A 41 -17.20 -6.24 10.04
N SER A 42 -16.15 -5.76 10.71
CA SER A 42 -15.87 -5.94 12.15
C SER A 42 -15.95 -7.41 12.63
N GLY A 43 -15.81 -8.37 11.73
CA GLY A 43 -16.00 -9.80 12.05
C GLY A 43 -17.45 -10.20 12.36
N ARG A 44 -18.43 -9.34 12.13
CA ARG A 44 -19.85 -9.53 12.53
C ARG A 44 -20.49 -10.78 11.94
N LYS A 45 -20.06 -11.22 10.76
CA LYS A 45 -20.63 -12.41 10.10
C LYS A 45 -19.97 -13.74 10.52
N GLN A 46 -18.67 -13.76 10.66
CA GLN A 46 -17.92 -15.01 10.76
C GLN A 46 -16.89 -15.04 11.91
N GLY A 47 -16.71 -13.90 12.59
CA GLY A 47 -15.72 -13.75 13.68
C GLY A 47 -14.30 -13.48 13.18
N ILE A 48 -13.47 -13.05 14.11
CA ILE A 48 -12.06 -12.67 13.86
C ILE A 48 -11.20 -13.86 13.44
N ASP A 49 -11.50 -15.06 13.95
CA ASP A 49 -10.75 -16.28 13.61
C ASP A 49 -10.87 -16.60 12.11
N LYS A 50 -12.06 -16.43 11.52
CA LYS A 50 -12.26 -16.65 10.08
C LYS A 50 -11.57 -15.61 9.22
N ILE A 51 -11.50 -14.38 9.67
CA ILE A 51 -10.68 -13.34 9.02
C ILE A 51 -9.21 -13.79 9.00
N ALA A 52 -8.69 -14.24 10.14
CA ALA A 52 -7.32 -14.74 10.22
C ALA A 52 -7.07 -15.98 9.33
N GLU A 53 -8.05 -16.91 9.22
CA GLU A 53 -7.95 -18.06 8.31
C GLU A 53 -7.82 -17.60 6.84
N VAL A 54 -8.61 -16.63 6.41
CA VAL A 54 -8.52 -16.05 5.06
C VAL A 54 -7.14 -15.45 4.82
N ILE A 55 -6.65 -14.63 5.75
CA ILE A 55 -5.32 -14.00 5.64
C ILE A 55 -4.22 -15.07 5.56
N LYS A 56 -4.29 -16.11 6.40
CA LYS A 56 -3.32 -17.23 6.36
C LYS A 56 -3.36 -18.00 5.03
N LYS A 57 -4.56 -18.27 4.53
CA LYS A 57 -4.75 -18.95 3.23
C LYS A 57 -4.14 -18.15 2.08
N GLU A 58 -4.42 -16.85 2.04
CA GLU A 58 -3.89 -15.96 1.01
C GLU A 58 -2.39 -15.68 1.19
N ASN A 59 -1.88 -15.79 2.41
CA ASN A 59 -0.48 -15.63 2.77
C ASN A 59 0.18 -14.35 2.21
N PRO A 60 -0.43 -13.15 2.40
CA PRO A 60 0.14 -11.91 1.92
C PRO A 60 1.42 -11.54 2.70
N ASP A 61 2.24 -10.65 2.13
CA ASP A 61 3.35 -10.01 2.84
C ASP A 61 2.85 -8.92 3.78
N ILE A 62 1.81 -8.20 3.34
CA ILE A 62 1.21 -7.09 4.04
C ILE A 62 -0.29 -6.99 3.68
N VAL A 63 -1.12 -6.61 4.65
CA VAL A 63 -2.56 -6.48 4.45
C VAL A 63 -3.12 -5.22 5.07
N SER A 64 -4.03 -4.59 4.35
CA SER A 64 -4.89 -3.47 4.79
C SER A 64 -6.27 -4.03 5.13
N LEU A 65 -6.70 -3.88 6.39
CA LEU A 65 -8.00 -4.32 6.88
C LEU A 65 -8.86 -3.11 7.19
N GLN A 66 -10.07 -3.10 6.69
CA GLN A 66 -11.06 -2.06 7.00
C GLN A 66 -12.11 -2.61 7.96
N GLU A 67 -12.81 -1.69 8.63
CA GLU A 67 -13.85 -1.98 9.59
C GLU A 67 -13.35 -2.83 10.78
N ILE A 68 -12.26 -2.41 11.39
CA ILE A 68 -11.77 -3.07 12.60
C ILE A 68 -12.25 -2.29 13.83
N GLU A 69 -13.01 -2.99 14.66
CA GLU A 69 -13.35 -2.55 16.03
C GLU A 69 -12.38 -3.18 17.03
N ARG A 70 -12.03 -2.47 18.08
CA ARG A 70 -11.26 -2.99 19.21
C ARG A 70 -11.83 -2.50 20.55
N ASN A 71 -11.74 -3.33 21.58
CA ASN A 71 -12.21 -3.02 22.93
C ASN A 71 -13.70 -2.62 22.96
N THR A 72 -14.51 -3.19 22.05
CA THR A 72 -15.95 -2.96 21.98
C THR A 72 -16.72 -4.15 22.56
N GLU A 73 -18.02 -4.01 22.73
CA GLU A 73 -18.88 -5.13 23.15
C GLU A 73 -18.78 -6.34 22.20
N ILE A 74 -18.68 -6.08 20.88
CA ILE A 74 -18.59 -7.14 19.85
C ILE A 74 -17.17 -7.72 19.79
N ASN A 75 -16.16 -6.88 19.94
CA ASN A 75 -14.76 -7.24 19.90
C ASN A 75 -14.07 -6.76 21.17
N PRO A 76 -14.21 -7.49 22.30
CA PRO A 76 -13.77 -7.04 23.64
C PRO A 76 -12.25 -7.14 23.87
N TRP A 77 -11.47 -7.22 22.81
CA TRP A 77 -10.01 -7.31 22.81
C TRP A 77 -9.37 -6.28 21.88
N ASP A 78 -8.05 -6.16 21.99
CA ASP A 78 -7.23 -5.47 20.97
C ASP A 78 -7.22 -6.32 19.70
N THR A 79 -8.18 -6.08 18.81
CA THR A 79 -8.38 -6.87 17.57
C THR A 79 -7.15 -6.84 16.66
N PRO A 80 -6.44 -5.72 16.45
CA PRO A 80 -5.18 -5.71 15.69
C PRO A 80 -4.14 -6.69 16.26
N LYS A 81 -3.92 -6.66 17.56
CA LYS A 81 -3.02 -7.59 18.26
C LYS A 81 -3.46 -9.04 18.10
N LYS A 82 -4.74 -9.32 18.33
CA LYS A 82 -5.32 -10.67 18.17
C LYS A 82 -5.14 -11.20 16.75
N LEU A 83 -5.39 -10.39 15.74
CA LEU A 83 -5.16 -10.76 14.34
C LEU A 83 -3.68 -10.99 14.03
N SER A 84 -2.77 -10.17 14.57
CA SER A 84 -1.33 -10.39 14.47
C SER A 84 -0.93 -11.75 15.03
N GLU A 85 -1.40 -12.11 16.22
CA GLU A 85 -1.14 -13.40 16.88
C GLU A 85 -1.72 -14.58 16.07
N LEU A 86 -2.97 -14.48 15.62
CA LEU A 86 -3.65 -15.52 14.86
C LEU A 86 -3.04 -15.77 13.49
N THR A 87 -2.55 -14.72 12.82
CA THR A 87 -1.99 -14.82 11.47
C THR A 87 -0.49 -15.08 11.46
N GLY A 88 0.21 -14.80 12.57
CA GLY A 88 1.68 -14.80 12.65
C GLY A 88 2.34 -13.59 11.98
N MET A 89 1.56 -12.59 11.54
CA MET A 89 2.08 -11.33 11.01
C MET A 89 2.47 -10.43 12.19
N LYS A 90 3.76 -10.36 12.50
CA LYS A 90 4.28 -9.82 13.77
C LYS A 90 4.10 -8.33 13.97
N TYR A 91 3.98 -7.57 12.90
CA TYR A 91 3.91 -6.10 12.95
C TYR A 91 2.52 -5.65 12.56
N TYR A 92 1.99 -4.69 13.29
CA TYR A 92 0.69 -4.13 13.00
C TYR A 92 0.62 -2.65 13.37
N TYR A 93 -0.23 -1.92 12.69
CA TYR A 93 -0.54 -0.52 12.96
C TYR A 93 -2.05 -0.30 12.88
N PHE A 94 -2.61 0.43 13.84
CA PHE A 94 -4.03 0.80 13.88
C PHE A 94 -4.22 2.27 13.52
N ALA A 95 -4.79 2.53 12.34
CA ALA A 95 -5.18 3.86 11.88
C ALA A 95 -6.58 4.19 12.44
N HIS A 96 -6.62 4.82 13.60
CA HIS A 96 -7.84 5.19 14.32
C HIS A 96 -8.71 6.14 13.50
N ALA A 97 -10.01 5.88 13.44
CA ALA A 97 -11.00 6.74 12.79
C ALA A 97 -11.89 7.44 13.82
N LEU A 98 -12.55 6.69 14.69
CA LEU A 98 -13.48 7.25 15.68
C LEU A 98 -13.54 6.37 16.94
N ASP A 99 -13.96 7.01 18.04
CA ASP A 99 -14.35 6.35 19.27
C ASP A 99 -15.82 5.92 19.16
N ILE A 100 -16.11 4.70 19.63
CA ILE A 100 -17.47 4.17 19.62
C ILE A 100 -18.16 4.62 20.90
N PRO A 101 -19.36 5.25 20.85
CA PRO A 101 -20.02 5.82 22.02
C PRO A 101 -20.27 4.81 23.17
N THR A 102 -20.41 3.53 22.84
CA THR A 102 -20.61 2.44 23.79
C THR A 102 -19.31 1.85 24.33
N GLY A 103 -18.17 2.40 23.92
CA GLY A 103 -16.83 2.01 24.31
C GLY A 103 -16.04 1.37 23.16
N GLY A 104 -14.73 1.57 23.22
CA GLY A 104 -13.78 1.09 22.22
C GLY A 104 -13.63 1.98 21.00
N ASP A 105 -12.91 1.49 19.99
CA ASP A 105 -12.45 2.24 18.84
C ASP A 105 -12.81 1.53 17.52
N TYR A 106 -12.87 2.32 16.46
CA TYR A 106 -13.04 1.86 15.09
C TYR A 106 -12.00 2.49 14.16
N GLY A 107 -11.50 1.69 13.22
CA GLY A 107 -10.51 2.18 12.27
C GLY A 107 -10.09 1.15 11.24
N ASN A 108 -8.91 1.40 10.66
CA ASN A 108 -8.26 0.49 9.72
C ASN A 108 -7.00 -0.11 10.35
N VAL A 109 -6.60 -1.29 9.89
CA VAL A 109 -5.38 -1.96 10.38
C VAL A 109 -4.47 -2.30 9.21
N ILE A 110 -3.18 -2.11 9.41
CA ILE A 110 -2.13 -2.72 8.60
C ILE A 110 -1.54 -3.86 9.41
N LEU A 111 -1.48 -5.07 8.83
CA LEU A 111 -0.66 -6.18 9.36
C LEU A 111 0.47 -6.43 8.38
N SER A 112 1.69 -6.68 8.90
CA SER A 112 2.88 -6.92 8.10
C SER A 112 3.72 -8.08 8.64
N LYS A 113 4.31 -8.87 7.73
CA LYS A 113 5.37 -9.83 8.05
C LYS A 113 6.70 -9.16 8.31
N TYR A 114 6.88 -7.94 7.80
CA TYR A 114 8.12 -7.16 7.86
C TYR A 114 8.02 -6.04 8.88
N PRO A 115 9.16 -5.61 9.45
CA PRO A 115 9.18 -4.46 10.34
C PRO A 115 8.57 -3.22 9.71
N VAL A 116 7.81 -2.49 10.52
CA VAL A 116 7.20 -1.21 10.13
C VAL A 116 7.82 -0.07 10.94
N SER A 117 7.84 1.10 10.35
CA SER A 117 8.31 2.36 10.95
C SER A 117 7.55 3.53 10.33
N GLU A 118 7.82 4.75 10.79
CA GLU A 118 7.17 5.98 10.30
C GLU A 118 5.64 5.84 10.23
N GLU A 119 5.07 5.31 11.31
CA GLU A 119 3.65 5.10 11.45
C GLU A 119 2.91 6.43 11.60
N LYS A 120 1.99 6.72 10.69
CA LYS A 120 1.17 7.93 10.74
C LYS A 120 -0.26 7.66 10.32
N SER A 121 -1.20 8.35 10.95
CA SER A 121 -2.59 8.38 10.51
C SER A 121 -3.24 9.72 10.84
N PHE A 122 -4.30 10.04 10.11
CA PHE A 122 -5.17 11.18 10.37
C PHE A 122 -6.62 10.86 9.97
N LYS A 123 -7.51 11.58 10.61
CA LYS A 123 -8.94 11.53 10.29
C LYS A 123 -9.21 12.28 9.00
N LEU A 124 -9.99 11.66 8.13
CA LEU A 124 -10.45 12.30 6.90
C LEU A 124 -11.66 13.19 7.17
N SER A 125 -11.75 14.29 6.44
CA SER A 125 -12.85 15.23 6.59
C SER A 125 -14.21 14.61 6.30
N VAL A 126 -15.20 15.05 7.05
CA VAL A 126 -16.62 14.80 6.79
C VAL A 126 -17.25 16.03 6.14
N LEU A 127 -18.36 15.85 5.39
CA LEU A 127 -19.09 16.98 4.82
C LEU A 127 -20.13 17.58 5.77
N LYS A 128 -20.67 16.74 6.65
CA LYS A 128 -21.69 17.16 7.61
C LYS A 128 -21.35 16.63 8.99
N GLU A 129 -21.70 17.38 10.01
CA GLU A 129 -21.65 16.90 11.40
C GLU A 129 -22.50 15.63 11.55
N GLY A 130 -21.97 14.65 12.28
CA GLY A 130 -22.60 13.34 12.45
C GLY A 130 -22.33 12.32 11.32
N ASP A 131 -21.63 12.70 10.26
CA ASP A 131 -21.16 11.75 9.26
C ASP A 131 -20.08 10.81 9.86
N TYR A 132 -19.97 9.60 9.31
CA TYR A 132 -18.96 8.65 9.73
C TYR A 132 -17.54 9.18 9.45
N VAL A 133 -16.77 9.38 10.49
CA VAL A 133 -15.36 9.76 10.38
C VAL A 133 -14.58 8.58 9.84
N ARG A 134 -13.81 8.83 8.79
CA ARG A 134 -12.91 7.88 8.17
C ARG A 134 -11.47 8.23 8.49
N SER A 135 -10.54 7.30 8.23
CA SER A 135 -9.12 7.55 8.43
C SER A 135 -8.28 7.09 7.23
N PHE A 136 -7.17 7.76 7.08
CA PHE A 136 -6.04 7.32 6.27
C PHE A 136 -4.86 7.06 7.20
N GLY A 137 -4.11 6.01 6.94
CA GLY A 137 -2.88 5.73 7.67
C GLY A 137 -1.86 5.04 6.80
N TYR A 138 -0.58 5.18 7.15
CA TYR A 138 0.50 4.51 6.44
C TYR A 138 1.64 4.14 7.37
N VAL A 139 2.44 3.20 6.92
CA VAL A 139 3.68 2.76 7.56
C VAL A 139 4.77 2.62 6.50
N LYS A 140 6.02 2.86 6.88
CA LYS A 140 7.18 2.54 6.06
C LYS A 140 7.62 1.10 6.30
N VAL A 141 7.89 0.37 5.24
CA VAL A 141 8.24 -1.06 5.27
C VAL A 141 9.57 -1.27 4.55
N VAL A 142 10.37 -2.18 5.08
CA VAL A 142 11.61 -2.64 4.42
C VAL A 142 11.48 -4.13 4.11
N LYS A 143 11.51 -4.49 2.82
CA LYS A 143 11.57 -5.87 2.35
C LYS A 143 12.81 -6.07 1.49
N GLU A 144 13.67 -7.02 1.85
CA GLU A 144 14.89 -7.35 1.12
C GLU A 144 15.75 -6.12 0.77
N GLY A 145 15.84 -5.15 1.69
CA GLY A 145 16.59 -3.90 1.52
C GLY A 145 15.91 -2.84 0.63
N LYS A 146 14.66 -3.05 0.21
CA LYS A 146 13.86 -2.05 -0.51
C LYS A 146 12.83 -1.44 0.43
N GLU A 147 12.77 -0.12 0.43
CA GLU A 147 11.83 0.67 1.21
C GLU A 147 10.62 1.06 0.36
N PHE A 148 9.44 1.00 0.97
CA PHE A 148 8.18 1.51 0.40
C PHE A 148 7.23 1.87 1.52
N TYR A 149 6.23 2.69 1.21
CA TYR A 149 5.11 2.93 2.10
C TYR A 149 3.94 2.02 1.77
N PHE A 150 3.32 1.48 2.80
CA PHE A 150 2.04 0.80 2.67
C PHE A 150 0.99 1.60 3.40
N ALA A 151 -0.07 1.96 2.70
CA ALA A 151 -1.14 2.80 3.20
C ALA A 151 -2.47 2.07 3.25
N THR A 152 -3.34 2.48 4.17
CA THR A 152 -4.70 1.98 4.37
C THR A 152 -5.70 3.12 4.43
N THR A 153 -6.87 2.93 3.86
CA THR A 153 -7.99 3.85 3.99
C THR A 153 -9.32 3.12 3.91
N HIS A 154 -10.37 3.80 4.36
CA HIS A 154 -11.77 3.44 4.10
C HIS A 154 -12.51 4.73 3.85
N LEU A 155 -12.96 4.97 2.61
CA LEU A 155 -13.62 6.22 2.25
C LEU A 155 -15.10 6.25 2.65
N ASP A 156 -15.70 7.41 2.57
CA ASP A 156 -17.13 7.59 2.83
C ASP A 156 -17.98 6.68 1.93
N HIS A 157 -19.04 6.10 2.51
CA HIS A 157 -19.90 5.13 1.85
C HIS A 157 -21.15 5.74 1.19
N LYS A 158 -21.35 7.06 1.31
CA LYS A 158 -22.52 7.73 0.73
C LYS A 158 -22.53 7.63 -0.79
N TYR A 159 -23.72 7.71 -1.36
CA TYR A 159 -23.92 7.56 -2.80
C TYR A 159 -23.14 8.60 -3.63
N GLU A 160 -23.14 9.85 -3.16
CA GLU A 160 -22.49 10.96 -3.87
C GLU A 160 -20.98 10.96 -3.66
N ASP A 161 -20.23 11.34 -4.70
CA ASP A 161 -18.77 11.35 -4.65
C ASP A 161 -18.15 12.52 -3.85
N ALA A 162 -18.91 13.54 -3.49
CA ALA A 162 -18.37 14.78 -2.93
C ALA A 162 -17.50 14.57 -1.68
N ALA A 163 -17.96 13.74 -0.73
CA ALA A 163 -17.15 13.42 0.47
C ALA A 163 -15.87 12.66 0.09
N ARG A 164 -16.00 11.65 -0.78
CA ARG A 164 -14.87 10.84 -1.24
C ARG A 164 -13.85 11.67 -1.99
N LEU A 165 -14.26 12.59 -2.87
CA LEU A 165 -13.33 13.46 -3.59
C LEU A 165 -12.51 14.34 -2.65
N LYS A 166 -13.17 14.93 -1.63
CA LYS A 166 -12.44 15.69 -0.60
C LYS A 166 -11.43 14.81 0.15
N GLN A 167 -11.85 13.59 0.53
CA GLN A 167 -10.99 12.62 1.21
C GLN A 167 -9.82 12.17 0.32
N VAL A 168 -10.05 12.01 -0.99
CA VAL A 168 -8.97 11.71 -1.96
C VAL A 168 -7.96 12.84 -2.02
N ASP A 169 -8.41 14.09 -2.11
CA ASP A 169 -7.50 15.24 -2.14
C ASP A 169 -6.62 15.30 -0.88
N GLU A 170 -7.18 15.02 0.29
CA GLU A 170 -6.44 14.94 1.56
C GLU A 170 -5.39 13.81 1.56
N ILE A 171 -5.76 12.64 1.05
CA ILE A 171 -4.84 11.50 0.92
C ILE A 171 -3.70 11.84 -0.05
N LEU A 172 -4.03 12.37 -1.22
CA LEU A 172 -3.04 12.71 -2.25
C LEU A 172 -2.06 13.78 -1.76
N ALA A 173 -2.56 14.83 -1.09
CA ALA A 173 -1.71 15.85 -0.47
C ALA A 173 -0.72 15.25 0.55
N CYS A 174 -1.11 14.19 1.26
CA CYS A 174 -0.20 13.47 2.16
C CYS A 174 0.82 12.62 1.39
N VAL A 175 0.36 11.87 0.38
CA VAL A 175 1.18 10.92 -0.38
C VAL A 175 2.25 11.63 -1.20
N GLU A 176 1.98 12.83 -1.73
CA GLU A 176 2.94 13.64 -2.49
C GLU A 176 4.22 13.97 -1.71
N HIS A 177 4.17 13.96 -0.39
CA HIS A 177 5.33 14.24 0.47
C HIS A 177 6.13 12.98 0.86
N LEU A 178 5.71 11.80 0.43
CA LEU A 178 6.41 10.55 0.73
C LEU A 178 7.54 10.32 -0.28
N ASP A 179 8.73 10.00 0.22
CA ASP A 179 9.97 9.89 -0.57
C ASP A 179 10.21 8.50 -1.19
N LYS A 180 9.31 7.54 -0.96
CA LYS A 180 9.39 6.17 -1.48
C LYS A 180 8.08 5.78 -2.18
N PRO A 181 8.09 4.72 -3.02
CA PRO A 181 6.87 4.21 -3.63
C PRO A 181 5.79 3.89 -2.60
N VAL A 182 4.54 4.18 -2.94
CA VAL A 182 3.37 3.94 -2.08
C VAL A 182 2.49 2.86 -2.68
N ILE A 183 2.12 1.87 -1.86
CA ILE A 183 1.08 0.89 -2.16
C ILE A 183 -0.11 1.24 -1.27
N LEU A 184 -1.25 1.56 -1.87
CA LEU A 184 -2.48 1.89 -1.15
C LEU A 184 -3.48 0.73 -1.24
N GLY A 185 -3.84 0.17 -0.09
CA GLY A 185 -4.98 -0.73 0.07
C GLY A 185 -6.14 -0.01 0.76
N GLY A 186 -7.38 -0.40 0.45
CA GLY A 186 -8.52 0.22 1.11
C GLY A 186 -9.85 -0.19 0.51
N ASP A 187 -10.91 0.14 1.24
CA ASP A 187 -12.28 0.17 0.70
C ASP A 187 -12.58 1.60 0.24
N LEU A 188 -12.56 1.80 -1.06
CA LEU A 188 -12.76 3.12 -1.64
C LEU A 188 -14.24 3.50 -1.78
N ASN A 189 -15.15 2.58 -1.47
CA ASN A 189 -16.61 2.78 -1.62
C ASN A 189 -17.00 3.39 -2.97
N SER A 190 -16.26 3.00 -4.02
CA SER A 190 -16.33 3.63 -5.34
C SER A 190 -16.43 2.59 -6.45
N ARG A 191 -17.24 2.91 -7.45
CA ARG A 191 -17.40 2.08 -8.64
C ARG A 191 -16.36 2.43 -9.71
N ARG A 192 -16.08 1.50 -10.58
CA ARG A 192 -15.33 1.77 -11.81
C ARG A 192 -15.98 2.92 -12.57
N GLY A 193 -15.17 3.84 -13.08
CA GLY A 193 -15.65 5.01 -13.83
C GLY A 193 -16.19 6.15 -12.96
N SER A 194 -16.19 6.05 -11.63
CA SER A 194 -16.55 7.16 -10.75
C SER A 194 -15.51 8.28 -10.76
N ALA A 195 -15.91 9.48 -10.36
CA ALA A 195 -15.01 10.61 -10.21
C ALA A 195 -13.90 10.33 -9.17
N THR A 196 -14.23 9.63 -8.09
CA THR A 196 -13.29 9.16 -7.07
C THR A 196 -12.18 8.29 -7.67
N MET A 197 -12.54 7.29 -8.49
CA MET A 197 -11.56 6.42 -9.12
C MET A 197 -10.71 7.17 -10.15
N ALA A 198 -11.30 8.08 -10.92
CA ALA A 198 -10.59 8.94 -11.86
C ALA A 198 -9.57 9.86 -11.14
N ALA A 199 -9.88 10.35 -9.94
CA ALA A 199 -8.97 11.14 -9.13
C ALA A 199 -7.74 10.31 -8.70
N PHE A 200 -7.93 9.09 -8.19
CA PHE A 200 -6.80 8.20 -7.85
C PHE A 200 -5.95 7.81 -9.05
N GLN A 201 -6.55 7.59 -10.23
CA GLN A 201 -5.82 7.21 -11.44
C GLN A 201 -4.81 8.26 -11.93
N LYS A 202 -4.93 9.52 -11.49
CA LYS A 202 -3.95 10.56 -11.81
C LYS A 202 -2.60 10.33 -11.12
N TYR A 203 -2.58 9.60 -10.00
CA TYR A 203 -1.42 9.42 -9.13
C TYR A 203 -1.02 7.95 -8.96
N PHE A 204 -1.98 7.03 -9.06
CA PHE A 204 -1.77 5.61 -8.83
C PHE A 204 -2.11 4.77 -10.08
N THR A 205 -1.37 3.70 -10.27
CA THR A 205 -1.84 2.59 -11.10
C THR A 205 -2.90 1.82 -10.31
N VAL A 206 -4.14 1.82 -10.83
CA VAL A 206 -5.28 1.23 -10.13
C VAL A 206 -5.55 -0.18 -10.66
N ASN A 207 -5.06 -1.19 -9.96
CA ASN A 207 -5.10 -2.60 -10.40
C ASN A 207 -6.52 -3.17 -10.53
N CYS A 208 -7.48 -2.72 -9.71
CA CYS A 208 -8.87 -3.18 -9.80
C CYS A 208 -9.63 -2.69 -11.04
N LEU A 209 -9.01 -1.83 -11.86
CA LEU A 209 -9.57 -1.34 -13.13
C LEU A 209 -9.03 -2.10 -14.35
N SER A 210 -8.08 -3.01 -14.18
CA SER A 210 -7.57 -3.84 -15.28
C SER A 210 -8.70 -4.69 -15.87
N ASP A 211 -8.60 -4.95 -17.18
CA ASP A 211 -9.56 -5.81 -17.88
C ASP A 211 -9.62 -7.19 -17.24
N GLY A 212 -10.85 -7.68 -16.99
CA GLY A 212 -11.08 -8.97 -16.36
C GLY A 212 -10.91 -9.00 -14.84
N ALA A 213 -10.55 -7.87 -14.18
CA ALA A 213 -10.51 -7.83 -12.72
C ALA A 213 -11.92 -8.07 -12.14
N PRO A 214 -12.10 -9.01 -11.20
CA PRO A 214 -13.40 -9.32 -10.63
C PRO A 214 -13.92 -8.15 -9.80
N TRP A 215 -15.23 -8.10 -9.61
CA TRP A 215 -15.84 -7.22 -8.61
C TRP A 215 -15.39 -7.65 -7.22
N THR A 216 -15.06 -6.71 -6.37
CA THR A 216 -14.65 -6.97 -4.99
C THR A 216 -15.84 -7.10 -4.02
N VAL A 217 -17.04 -6.79 -4.48
CA VAL A 217 -18.31 -6.94 -3.75
C VAL A 217 -19.25 -7.76 -4.62
N PRO A 218 -20.04 -8.70 -4.05
CA PRO A 218 -21.08 -9.40 -4.79
C PRO A 218 -22.03 -8.40 -5.45
N VAL A 219 -22.16 -8.47 -6.78
CA VAL A 219 -23.18 -7.71 -7.51
C VAL A 219 -24.43 -8.59 -7.55
N PRO A 220 -25.63 -8.07 -7.24
CA PRO A 220 -26.86 -8.80 -7.52
C PRO A 220 -26.84 -9.18 -9.00
N SER A 221 -27.15 -10.45 -9.31
CA SER A 221 -27.35 -10.83 -10.71
C SER A 221 -28.38 -9.89 -11.32
N PRO A 222 -28.12 -9.34 -12.52
CA PRO A 222 -29.17 -8.60 -13.21
C PRO A 222 -30.38 -9.53 -13.36
N ALA A 223 -31.53 -9.03 -12.94
CA ALA A 223 -32.80 -9.70 -13.08
C ALA A 223 -33.17 -9.85 -14.56
#